data_fb9d31cb7c5f5dd77d720ea53eef96b7
#
_entry.id   fb9d31cb7c5f5dd77d720ea53eef96b7
#
_cell.length_a   1.000
_cell.length_b   1.000
_cell.length_c   1.000
_cell.angle_alpha   90.00
_cell.angle_beta   90.00
_cell.angle_gamma   90.00
#
_symmetry.space_group_name_H-M   'P 1'
#
loop_
_entity.id
_entity.type
_entity.pdbx_description
1 polymer ?
#
loop_
_entity_poly.entity_id
_entity_poly.type
_entity_poly.pdbx_seq_one_letter_code
_entity_poly.pdbx_strand_id
1 'polypeptide(L)'
;MLMYNTLARKPGAFKSMTGLTVQEFEDLLADLRSRYDTARQERGAQTPRHRAPGGGSKPRYALQERLLMTLIWLRLYLTGDAVGVLCGVDKRTVSRYTQPLLRLLQDQGRDTLGWPEEAQALLDTADGVDEGGDVDEGGDADSVAIIDATAQRVERSHDHATQKAHYSGKKKAHTRKTLIVVNERGRLRYVSPSVPGSVHDLTLLRQCGTLEEIPSALSLMADSGFQGLHNDAPARSVALPYKGSKAHPLTPEQKLHNAHLSRIRIVVENTLAEMKHFRILADVFRHPLTLYDGIFVSIAGFVTRRADQRLADQRQAVFPLAA
;
A
#
# COMPACT_ATOMS: atom_id res chain seq x y z
N MET A 1 18.42 3.64 -25.36
CA MET A 1 17.57 4.54 -24.58
C MET A 1 16.19 3.90 -24.45
N LEU A 2 15.77 3.65 -23.21
CA LEU A 2 14.49 3.02 -22.93
C LEU A 2 13.37 4.06 -23.03
N MET A 3 12.43 3.84 -23.94
CA MET A 3 11.28 4.71 -24.21
C MET A 3 10.00 3.90 -24.05
N TYR A 4 8.91 4.56 -23.63
CA TYR A 4 7.60 3.93 -23.48
C TYR A 4 7.18 3.12 -24.72
N ASN A 5 7.18 3.76 -25.88
CA ASN A 5 6.74 3.13 -27.13
C ASN A 5 7.52 1.84 -27.51
N THR A 6 8.79 1.76 -27.09
CA THR A 6 9.62 0.57 -27.32
C THR A 6 9.29 -0.53 -26.34
N LEU A 7 9.11 -0.16 -25.05
CA LEU A 7 8.87 -1.12 -23.99
C LEU A 7 7.43 -1.66 -24.01
N ALA A 8 6.44 -0.82 -24.31
CA ALA A 8 5.02 -1.21 -24.37
C ALA A 8 4.73 -2.27 -25.42
N ARG A 9 5.55 -2.35 -26.49
CA ARG A 9 5.48 -3.45 -27.50
C ARG A 9 5.90 -4.81 -26.95
N LYS A 10 6.44 -4.87 -25.73
CA LYS A 10 6.91 -6.09 -25.07
C LYS A 10 6.24 -6.21 -23.68
N PRO A 11 4.94 -6.63 -23.63
CA PRO A 11 4.14 -6.57 -22.37
C PRO A 11 4.78 -7.28 -21.18
N GLY A 12 5.41 -8.44 -21.40
CA GLY A 12 6.12 -9.17 -20.34
C GLY A 12 7.31 -8.39 -19.77
N ALA A 13 8.12 -7.78 -20.64
CA ALA A 13 9.23 -6.93 -20.21
C ALA A 13 8.72 -5.65 -19.52
N PHE A 14 7.65 -5.05 -20.05
CA PHE A 14 7.01 -3.88 -19.46
C PHE A 14 6.59 -4.15 -18.01
N LYS A 15 5.81 -5.22 -17.79
CA LYS A 15 5.36 -5.63 -16.45
C LYS A 15 6.54 -5.98 -15.52
N SER A 16 7.55 -6.66 -16.03
CA SER A 16 8.75 -7.00 -15.26
C SER A 16 9.48 -5.75 -14.76
N MET A 17 9.62 -4.72 -15.62
CA MET A 17 10.39 -3.51 -15.32
C MET A 17 9.60 -2.45 -14.54
N THR A 18 8.29 -2.37 -14.74
CA THR A 18 7.44 -1.34 -14.11
C THR A 18 6.61 -1.86 -12.94
N GLY A 19 6.36 -3.16 -12.90
CA GLY A 19 5.42 -3.79 -11.97
C GLY A 19 3.96 -3.69 -12.41
N LEU A 20 3.64 -3.00 -13.50
CA LEU A 20 2.29 -2.79 -14.04
C LEU A 20 2.18 -3.40 -15.45
N THR A 21 0.98 -3.82 -15.85
CA THR A 21 0.67 -4.07 -17.25
C THR A 21 0.63 -2.75 -18.04
N VAL A 22 0.60 -2.83 -19.36
CA VAL A 22 0.47 -1.62 -20.21
C VAL A 22 -0.86 -0.91 -19.93
N GLN A 23 -1.95 -1.65 -19.76
CA GLN A 23 -3.26 -1.08 -19.45
C GLN A 23 -3.28 -0.39 -18.09
N GLU A 24 -2.82 -1.08 -17.02
CA GLU A 24 -2.70 -0.48 -15.67
C GLU A 24 -1.85 0.81 -15.67
N PHE A 25 -0.83 0.87 -16.52
CA PHE A 25 0.00 2.06 -16.68
C PHE A 25 -0.75 3.20 -17.35
N GLU A 26 -1.50 2.93 -18.43
CA GLU A 26 -2.28 3.95 -19.15
C GLU A 26 -3.41 4.50 -18.28
N ASP A 27 -4.09 3.65 -17.52
CA ASP A 27 -5.12 4.06 -16.56
C ASP A 27 -4.52 4.96 -15.47
N LEU A 28 -3.37 4.58 -14.92
CA LEU A 28 -2.64 5.39 -13.96
C LEU A 28 -2.18 6.72 -14.56
N LEU A 29 -1.70 6.71 -15.80
CA LEU A 29 -1.26 7.91 -16.50
C LEU A 29 -2.42 8.87 -16.74
N ALA A 30 -3.60 8.37 -17.09
CA ALA A 30 -4.81 9.17 -17.29
C ALA A 30 -5.20 9.91 -16.01
N ASP A 31 -5.25 9.20 -14.88
CA ASP A 31 -5.51 9.80 -13.56
C ASP A 31 -4.47 10.87 -13.19
N LEU A 32 -3.20 10.55 -13.38
CA LEU A 32 -2.12 11.45 -13.03
C LEU A 32 -2.06 12.72 -13.89
N ARG A 33 -2.57 12.68 -15.13
CA ARG A 33 -2.59 13.86 -16.00
C ARG A 33 -3.41 15.00 -15.37
N SER A 34 -4.62 14.71 -14.94
CA SER A 34 -5.49 15.70 -14.29
C SER A 34 -4.80 16.31 -13.07
N ARG A 35 -4.30 15.48 -12.17
CA ARG A 35 -3.59 15.92 -10.95
C ARG A 35 -2.32 16.71 -11.26
N TYR A 36 -1.58 16.29 -12.28
CA TYR A 36 -0.34 16.96 -12.69
C TYR A 36 -0.60 18.36 -13.24
N ASP A 37 -1.64 18.52 -14.04
CA ASP A 37 -2.01 19.81 -14.64
C ASP A 37 -2.53 20.76 -13.55
N THR A 38 -3.35 20.30 -12.61
CA THR A 38 -3.78 21.07 -11.44
C THR A 38 -2.59 21.53 -10.59
N ALA A 39 -1.72 20.62 -10.20
CA ALA A 39 -0.54 20.95 -9.40
C ALA A 39 0.43 21.91 -10.13
N ARG A 40 0.45 21.86 -11.45
CA ARG A 40 1.24 22.81 -12.27
C ARG A 40 0.62 24.20 -12.30
N GLN A 41 -0.70 24.30 -12.38
CA GLN A 41 -1.45 25.56 -12.33
C GLN A 41 -1.27 26.24 -10.97
N GLU A 42 -1.45 25.51 -9.88
CA GLU A 42 -1.28 26.00 -8.50
C GLU A 42 0.13 26.56 -8.24
N ARG A 43 1.17 25.82 -8.64
CA ARG A 43 2.57 26.33 -8.55
C ARG A 43 2.77 27.59 -9.39
N GLY A 44 2.07 27.66 -10.53
CA GLY A 44 2.11 28.84 -11.39
C GLY A 44 1.46 30.07 -10.75
N ALA A 45 0.40 29.85 -9.97
CA ALA A 45 -0.31 30.92 -9.26
C ALA A 45 0.46 31.42 -8.01
N GLN A 46 1.20 30.52 -7.33
CA GLN A 46 1.96 30.86 -6.11
C GLN A 46 3.27 31.62 -6.39
N THR A 47 3.78 31.61 -7.61
CA THR A 47 5.05 32.26 -7.94
C THR A 47 4.77 33.48 -8.82
N PRO A 48 5.02 34.73 -8.35
CA PRO A 48 4.92 35.92 -9.20
C PRO A 48 5.81 35.76 -10.44
N ARG A 49 5.20 35.77 -11.62
CA ARG A 49 5.93 35.60 -12.88
C ARG A 49 6.00 36.94 -13.62
N HIS A 50 7.20 37.38 -13.98
CA HIS A 50 7.42 38.54 -14.84
C HIS A 50 7.18 38.25 -16.34
N ARG A 51 6.94 36.96 -16.70
CA ARG A 51 6.74 36.53 -18.11
C ARG A 51 5.48 35.68 -18.24
N ALA A 52 4.83 35.75 -19.39
CA ALA A 52 3.65 34.98 -19.70
C ALA A 52 3.89 33.45 -19.52
N PRO A 53 2.87 32.70 -19.09
CA PRO A 53 2.97 31.23 -18.98
C PRO A 53 3.32 30.60 -20.34
N GLY A 54 4.29 29.68 -20.37
CA GLY A 54 4.67 28.96 -21.59
C GLY A 54 5.96 29.38 -22.28
N GLY A 55 6.61 30.49 -21.85
CA GLY A 55 7.83 31.01 -22.46
C GLY A 55 9.14 30.28 -22.13
N GLY A 56 9.10 29.11 -21.47
CA GLY A 56 10.28 28.33 -21.10
C GLY A 56 10.55 27.15 -22.03
N SER A 57 11.76 26.55 -21.92
CA SER A 57 12.08 25.29 -22.60
C SER A 57 11.07 24.22 -22.28
N LYS A 58 10.50 23.58 -23.30
CA LYS A 58 9.60 22.43 -23.11
C LYS A 58 10.36 21.28 -22.43
N PRO A 59 9.74 20.56 -21.48
CA PRO A 59 10.38 19.42 -20.87
C PRO A 59 10.76 18.38 -21.94
N ARG A 60 12.00 17.91 -21.92
CA ARG A 60 12.51 16.91 -22.89
C ARG A 60 11.71 15.61 -22.88
N TYR A 61 11.14 15.25 -21.72
CA TYR A 61 10.35 14.02 -21.53
C TYR A 61 8.93 14.39 -21.14
N ALA A 62 7.94 13.79 -21.81
CA ALA A 62 6.54 13.88 -21.49
C ALA A 62 6.23 13.23 -20.13
N LEU A 63 5.03 13.45 -19.58
CA LEU A 63 4.60 12.86 -18.32
C LEU A 63 4.69 11.33 -18.34
N GLN A 64 4.32 10.71 -19.44
CA GLN A 64 4.39 9.28 -19.70
C GLN A 64 5.80 8.71 -19.49
N GLU A 65 6.82 9.34 -20.07
CA GLU A 65 8.21 8.89 -19.92
C GLU A 65 8.74 9.09 -18.50
N ARG A 66 8.30 10.13 -17.81
CA ARG A 66 8.67 10.38 -16.43
C ARG A 66 8.03 9.37 -15.49
N LEU A 67 6.76 9.02 -15.74
CA LEU A 67 6.06 7.97 -15.00
C LEU A 67 6.75 6.62 -15.21
N LEU A 68 7.08 6.28 -16.46
CA LEU A 68 7.83 5.06 -16.78
C LEU A 68 9.15 4.99 -15.97
N MET A 69 9.93 6.07 -15.98
CA MET A 69 11.19 6.18 -15.22
C MET A 69 10.97 5.99 -13.71
N THR A 70 9.91 6.59 -13.17
CA THR A 70 9.55 6.49 -11.75
C THR A 70 9.17 5.07 -11.38
N LEU A 71 8.35 4.41 -12.19
CA LEU A 71 7.93 3.03 -11.94
C LEU A 71 9.10 2.03 -12.05
N ILE A 72 9.99 2.20 -13.03
CA ILE A 72 11.21 1.40 -13.15
C ILE A 72 12.07 1.56 -11.89
N TRP A 73 12.23 2.78 -11.40
CA TRP A 73 12.98 3.04 -10.18
C TRP A 73 12.33 2.38 -8.96
N LEU A 74 11.01 2.50 -8.77
CA LEU A 74 10.28 1.84 -7.68
C LEU A 74 10.36 0.31 -7.77
N ARG A 75 10.19 -0.23 -8.99
CA ARG A 75 10.12 -1.67 -9.23
C ARG A 75 11.45 -2.36 -9.07
N LEU A 76 12.50 -1.85 -9.72
CA LEU A 76 13.81 -2.47 -9.77
C LEU A 76 14.76 -1.94 -8.69
N TYR A 77 14.44 -0.81 -8.10
CA TYR A 77 15.21 -0.13 -7.06
C TYR A 77 16.68 0.11 -7.44
N LEU A 78 16.90 0.50 -8.68
CA LEU A 78 18.20 0.84 -9.21
C LEU A 78 18.71 2.16 -8.63
N THR A 79 20.02 2.39 -8.69
CA THR A 79 20.60 3.71 -8.39
C THR A 79 20.14 4.75 -9.41
N GLY A 80 20.16 6.02 -9.03
CA GLY A 80 19.82 7.10 -9.96
C GLY A 80 20.70 7.12 -11.21
N ASP A 81 21.98 6.74 -11.09
CA ASP A 81 22.90 6.64 -12.21
C ASP A 81 22.48 5.50 -13.16
N ALA A 82 22.12 4.33 -12.63
CA ALA A 82 21.67 3.19 -13.45
C ALA A 82 20.35 3.49 -14.18
N VAL A 83 19.38 4.12 -13.51
CA VAL A 83 18.14 4.60 -14.18
C VAL A 83 18.49 5.63 -15.24
N GLY A 84 19.43 6.53 -14.95
CA GLY A 84 19.92 7.54 -15.89
C GLY A 84 20.47 6.91 -17.17
N VAL A 85 21.32 5.91 -17.05
CA VAL A 85 21.87 5.17 -18.21
C VAL A 85 20.74 4.53 -19.03
N LEU A 86 19.81 3.85 -18.39
CA LEU A 86 18.68 3.21 -19.07
C LEU A 86 17.82 4.21 -19.86
N CYS A 87 17.59 5.38 -19.28
CA CYS A 87 16.70 6.40 -19.85
C CYS A 87 17.44 7.49 -20.66
N GLY A 88 18.76 7.46 -20.73
CA GLY A 88 19.58 8.45 -21.46
C GLY A 88 19.55 9.85 -20.81
N VAL A 89 19.60 9.92 -19.48
CA VAL A 89 19.63 11.13 -18.67
C VAL A 89 20.64 11.02 -17.53
N ASP A 90 21.03 12.15 -16.94
CA ASP A 90 21.83 12.16 -15.71
C ASP A 90 20.96 11.90 -14.45
N LYS A 91 21.59 11.49 -13.34
CA LYS A 91 20.92 11.19 -12.08
C LYS A 91 20.14 12.38 -11.49
N ARG A 92 20.58 13.61 -11.71
CA ARG A 92 19.88 14.82 -11.24
C ARG A 92 18.56 14.98 -11.98
N THR A 93 18.56 14.68 -13.27
CA THR A 93 17.34 14.67 -14.09
C THR A 93 16.40 13.56 -13.66
N VAL A 94 16.90 12.35 -13.32
CA VAL A 94 16.08 11.29 -12.73
C VAL A 94 15.39 11.80 -11.46
N SER A 95 16.14 12.33 -10.50
CA SER A 95 15.58 12.87 -9.26
C SER A 95 14.55 13.98 -9.49
N ARG A 96 14.86 14.92 -10.39
CA ARG A 96 13.98 16.04 -10.74
C ARG A 96 12.65 15.59 -11.35
N TYR A 97 12.63 14.46 -12.05
CA TYR A 97 11.42 13.91 -12.66
C TYR A 97 10.64 12.98 -11.73
N THR A 98 11.32 12.18 -10.92
CA THR A 98 10.67 11.20 -10.05
C THR A 98 10.06 11.83 -8.79
N GLN A 99 10.73 12.79 -8.15
CA GLN A 99 10.25 13.36 -6.88
C GLN A 99 8.88 14.04 -6.97
N PRO A 100 8.57 14.89 -7.97
CA PRO A 100 7.23 15.46 -8.09
C PRO A 100 6.16 14.41 -8.33
N LEU A 101 6.48 13.33 -9.09
CA LEU A 101 5.55 12.25 -9.37
C LEU A 101 5.28 11.40 -8.15
N LEU A 102 6.26 11.18 -7.27
CA LEU A 102 6.04 10.46 -6.02
C LEU A 102 4.95 11.09 -5.15
N ARG A 103 4.88 12.42 -5.10
CA ARG A 103 3.81 13.12 -4.36
C ARG A 103 2.44 12.85 -4.97
N LEU A 104 2.33 12.96 -6.29
CA LEU A 104 1.07 12.69 -6.99
C LEU A 104 0.65 11.22 -6.87
N LEU A 105 1.61 10.30 -6.95
CA LEU A 105 1.36 8.87 -6.73
C LEU A 105 0.95 8.57 -5.28
N GLN A 106 1.50 9.27 -4.31
CA GLN A 106 1.12 9.18 -2.91
C GLN A 106 -0.32 9.66 -2.70
N ASP A 107 -0.68 10.82 -3.26
CA ASP A 107 -2.03 11.37 -3.15
C ASP A 107 -3.04 10.43 -3.84
N GLN A 108 -2.72 9.95 -5.03
CA GLN A 108 -3.52 8.97 -5.74
C GLN A 108 -3.65 7.65 -4.95
N GLY A 109 -2.56 7.19 -4.31
CA GLY A 109 -2.59 6.01 -3.47
C GLY A 109 -3.51 6.17 -2.25
N ARG A 110 -3.47 7.34 -1.60
CA ARG A 110 -4.38 7.65 -0.47
C ARG A 110 -5.84 7.62 -0.88
N ASP A 111 -6.18 8.20 -2.03
CA ASP A 111 -7.56 8.22 -2.52
C ASP A 111 -8.08 6.83 -2.93
N THR A 112 -7.16 5.88 -3.16
CA THR A 112 -7.51 4.49 -3.46
C THR A 112 -7.77 3.67 -2.19
N LEU A 113 -7.21 4.11 -1.05
CA LEU A 113 -7.41 3.49 0.26
C LEU A 113 -8.70 4.02 0.90
N GLY A 114 -9.13 3.37 1.96
CA GLY A 114 -10.32 3.74 2.73
C GLY A 114 -11.45 2.73 2.58
N TRP A 115 -12.47 2.92 3.38
CA TRP A 115 -13.66 2.07 3.42
C TRP A 115 -14.75 2.67 2.55
N PRO A 116 -15.66 1.87 1.94
CA PRO A 116 -16.84 2.39 1.25
C PRO A 116 -17.72 3.20 2.19
N GLU A 117 -18.39 4.22 1.69
CA GLU A 117 -19.35 5.02 2.46
C GLU A 117 -20.49 4.16 3.03
N GLU A 118 -20.88 3.10 2.34
CA GLU A 118 -21.90 2.13 2.78
C GLU A 118 -21.43 1.34 4.02
N ALA A 119 -20.15 1.00 4.14
CA ALA A 119 -19.58 0.40 5.35
C ALA A 119 -19.54 1.42 6.50
N GLN A 120 -19.49 2.70 6.21
CA GLN A 120 -19.59 3.81 7.15
C GLN A 120 -21.06 4.04 7.55
N ALA A 121 -22.01 3.96 6.61
CA ALA A 121 -23.44 4.17 6.85
C ALA A 121 -24.10 3.05 7.67
N LEU A 122 -23.57 1.82 7.62
CA LEU A 122 -23.97 0.75 8.54
C LEU A 122 -23.62 1.06 10.01
N LEU A 123 -22.76 2.06 10.26
CA LEU A 123 -22.45 2.56 11.59
C LEU A 123 -23.56 3.43 12.19
N ASP A 124 -24.24 4.20 11.35
CA ASP A 124 -25.28 5.14 11.80
C ASP A 124 -26.64 4.44 12.04
N THR A 125 -26.80 3.19 11.56
CA THR A 125 -28.04 2.41 11.71
C THR A 125 -27.98 1.31 12.77
N ALA A 126 -26.84 1.10 13.43
CA ALA A 126 -26.66 0.04 14.44
C ALA A 126 -27.38 0.27 15.77
N ASP A 127 -28.15 1.36 15.95
CA ASP A 127 -29.06 1.58 17.08
C ASP A 127 -30.45 0.91 16.92
N GLY A 128 -30.65 0.16 15.84
CA GLY A 128 -31.89 -0.58 15.57
C GLY A 128 -31.63 -2.02 15.19
N VAL A 129 -31.44 -2.89 16.18
CA VAL A 129 -31.35 -4.35 15.97
C VAL A 129 -32.72 -4.88 15.59
N ASP A 130 -32.90 -5.28 14.34
CA ASP A 130 -33.97 -6.22 13.97
C ASP A 130 -33.30 -7.56 13.58
N GLU A 131 -33.49 -8.57 14.44
CA GLU A 131 -33.03 -9.93 14.24
C GLU A 131 -33.89 -10.59 13.17
N GLY A 132 -33.42 -10.68 11.94
CA GLY A 132 -34.11 -11.48 10.93
C GLY A 132 -34.01 -10.98 9.50
N GLY A 133 -32.81 -10.77 9.01
CA GLY A 133 -32.57 -10.53 7.59
C GLY A 133 -31.71 -11.64 7.02
N ASP A 134 -32.23 -12.38 6.02
CA ASP A 134 -31.43 -13.30 5.18
C ASP A 134 -30.22 -12.55 4.65
N VAL A 135 -29.03 -13.06 4.98
CA VAL A 135 -27.76 -12.51 4.49
C VAL A 135 -27.71 -12.82 3.00
N ASP A 136 -27.96 -11.81 2.19
CA ASP A 136 -27.80 -11.89 0.74
C ASP A 136 -26.31 -12.22 0.45
N GLU A 137 -26.02 -13.47 0.04
CA GLU A 137 -24.67 -13.97 -0.25
C GLU A 137 -23.96 -13.22 -1.40
N GLY A 138 -24.59 -12.21 -1.98
CA GLY A 138 -24.08 -11.34 -3.05
C GLY A 138 -23.57 -9.97 -2.60
N GLY A 139 -23.67 -9.60 -1.33
CA GLY A 139 -23.33 -8.27 -0.81
C GLY A 139 -21.82 -7.95 -0.92
N ASP A 140 -21.52 -6.77 -1.48
CA ASP A 140 -20.16 -6.24 -1.69
C ASP A 140 -19.53 -5.66 -0.41
N ALA A 141 -20.23 -5.78 0.73
CA ALA A 141 -19.80 -5.22 2.00
C ALA A 141 -18.62 -6.00 2.61
N ASP A 142 -17.61 -5.26 3.06
CA ASP A 142 -16.52 -5.82 3.84
C ASP A 142 -17.06 -6.28 5.20
N SER A 143 -16.67 -7.47 5.65
CA SER A 143 -17.10 -8.02 6.95
C SER A 143 -15.97 -8.15 7.95
N VAL A 144 -14.73 -8.23 7.46
CA VAL A 144 -13.53 -8.47 8.28
C VAL A 144 -12.40 -7.53 7.89
N ALA A 145 -11.79 -6.91 8.90
CA ALA A 145 -10.54 -6.17 8.77
C ALA A 145 -9.36 -7.06 9.21
N ILE A 146 -8.51 -7.44 8.27
CA ILE A 146 -7.32 -8.27 8.53
C ILE A 146 -6.11 -7.35 8.71
N ILE A 147 -5.51 -7.38 9.89
CA ILE A 147 -4.43 -6.49 10.31
C ILE A 147 -3.11 -7.26 10.32
N ASP A 148 -2.08 -6.70 9.69
CA ASP A 148 -0.72 -7.22 9.77
C ASP A 148 0.32 -6.09 9.78
N ALA A 149 1.52 -6.39 10.29
CA ALA A 149 2.62 -5.45 10.33
C ALA A 149 3.82 -5.97 9.54
N THR A 150 4.34 -5.15 8.65
CA THR A 150 5.54 -5.48 7.89
C THR A 150 6.72 -4.63 8.33
N ALA A 151 7.90 -5.25 8.40
CA ALA A 151 9.15 -4.56 8.72
C ALA A 151 10.10 -4.62 7.52
N GLN A 152 10.61 -3.47 7.13
CA GLN A 152 11.62 -3.33 6.09
C GLN A 152 12.96 -2.91 6.68
N ARG A 153 14.05 -3.47 6.17
CA ARG A 153 15.41 -3.04 6.55
C ARG A 153 15.68 -1.62 6.07
N VAL A 154 16.35 -0.84 6.92
CA VAL A 154 16.83 0.51 6.60
C VAL A 154 18.33 0.59 6.84
N GLU A 155 18.98 1.58 6.26
CA GLU A 155 20.40 1.84 6.54
C GLU A 155 20.60 2.20 8.02
N ARG A 156 21.74 1.80 8.54
CA ARG A 156 22.14 2.12 9.91
C ARG A 156 22.40 3.62 10.03
N SER A 157 21.68 4.30 10.92
CA SER A 157 21.92 5.72 11.22
C SER A 157 23.27 5.92 11.88
N HIS A 158 23.88 7.07 11.72
CA HIS A 158 25.04 7.49 12.50
C HIS A 158 24.68 7.90 13.93
N ASP A 159 23.45 8.34 14.17
CA ASP A 159 22.95 8.68 15.49
C ASP A 159 22.61 7.45 16.31
N HIS A 160 23.20 7.34 17.51
CA HIS A 160 23.07 6.17 18.38
C HIS A 160 21.64 5.95 18.90
N ALA A 161 20.91 7.03 19.21
CA ALA A 161 19.52 6.94 19.69
C ALA A 161 18.62 6.39 18.58
N THR A 162 18.78 6.89 17.36
CA THR A 162 18.10 6.41 16.15
C THR A 162 18.45 4.96 15.83
N GLN A 163 19.72 4.56 15.97
CA GLN A 163 20.13 3.16 15.79
C GLN A 163 19.36 2.24 16.75
N LYS A 164 19.36 2.58 18.05
CA LYS A 164 18.69 1.78 19.07
C LYS A 164 17.18 1.68 18.80
N ALA A 165 16.54 2.78 18.44
CA ALA A 165 15.11 2.81 18.11
C ALA A 165 14.76 1.94 16.90
N HIS A 166 15.58 1.93 15.85
CA HIS A 166 15.33 1.16 14.64
C HIS A 166 15.75 -0.31 14.72
N TYR A 167 16.52 -0.71 15.75
CA TYR A 167 17.00 -2.09 15.85
C TYR A 167 15.91 -3.06 16.26
N SER A 168 15.56 -3.97 15.37
CA SER A 168 14.63 -5.06 15.63
C SER A 168 15.40 -6.30 16.12
N GLY A 169 15.19 -6.69 17.38
CA GLY A 169 15.78 -7.92 17.94
C GLY A 169 15.32 -9.19 17.21
N LYS A 170 14.06 -9.23 16.73
CA LYS A 170 13.50 -10.33 15.94
C LYS A 170 14.19 -10.48 14.58
N LYS A 171 14.47 -9.36 13.90
CA LYS A 171 15.11 -9.34 12.56
C LYS A 171 16.63 -9.20 12.62
N LYS A 172 17.21 -8.92 13.79
CA LYS A 172 18.65 -8.64 14.00
C LYS A 172 19.17 -7.58 13.01
N ALA A 173 18.38 -6.55 12.76
CA ALA A 173 18.67 -5.51 11.79
C ALA A 173 17.95 -4.21 12.14
N HIS A 174 18.45 -3.07 11.62
CA HIS A 174 17.73 -1.80 11.67
C HIS A 174 16.57 -1.86 10.69
N THR A 175 15.37 -1.60 11.19
CA THR A 175 14.14 -1.72 10.40
C THR A 175 13.18 -0.57 10.67
N ARG A 176 12.30 -0.33 9.72
CA ARG A 176 11.12 0.48 9.84
C ARG A 176 9.89 -0.42 9.70
N LYS A 177 8.86 -0.15 10.47
CA LYS A 177 7.66 -0.98 10.53
C LYS A 177 6.43 -0.18 10.14
N THR A 178 5.56 -0.78 9.34
CA THR A 178 4.28 -0.22 8.88
C THR A 178 3.20 -1.26 9.09
N LEU A 179 2.04 -0.83 9.54
CA LEU A 179 0.86 -1.66 9.66
C LEU A 179 -0.02 -1.46 8.44
N ILE A 180 -0.62 -2.54 7.96
CA ILE A 180 -1.64 -2.51 6.92
C ILE A 180 -2.92 -3.17 7.39
N VAL A 181 -4.03 -2.73 6.84
CA VAL A 181 -5.33 -3.37 7.00
C VAL A 181 -5.85 -3.71 5.61
N VAL A 182 -6.26 -4.95 5.43
CA VAL A 182 -6.90 -5.44 4.20
C VAL A 182 -8.26 -6.05 4.52
N ASN A 183 -9.16 -6.06 3.55
CA ASN A 183 -10.38 -6.84 3.65
C ASN A 183 -10.15 -8.31 3.26
N GLU A 184 -11.17 -9.17 3.34
CA GLU A 184 -11.15 -10.59 2.98
C GLU A 184 -10.83 -10.84 1.49
N ARG A 185 -10.96 -9.81 0.63
CA ARG A 185 -10.67 -9.87 -0.82
C ARG A 185 -9.27 -9.38 -1.18
N GLY A 186 -8.44 -9.04 -0.19
CA GLY A 186 -7.07 -8.57 -0.39
C GLY A 186 -6.96 -7.10 -0.84
N ARG A 187 -8.04 -6.32 -0.74
CA ARG A 187 -8.01 -4.89 -0.96
C ARG A 187 -7.44 -4.18 0.26
N LEU A 188 -6.39 -3.37 0.06
CA LEU A 188 -5.88 -2.54 1.15
C LEU A 188 -6.89 -1.43 1.46
N ARG A 189 -7.18 -1.28 2.74
CA ARG A 189 -8.09 -0.26 3.28
C ARG A 189 -7.36 0.82 4.06
N TYR A 190 -6.27 0.44 4.73
CA TYR A 190 -5.49 1.37 5.53
C TYR A 190 -4.00 1.02 5.52
N VAL A 191 -3.18 2.04 5.61
CA VAL A 191 -1.72 1.97 5.77
C VAL A 191 -1.31 2.98 6.83
N SER A 192 -0.72 2.51 7.93
CA SER A 192 -0.28 3.38 9.01
C SER A 192 0.94 4.22 8.62
N PRO A 193 1.17 5.35 9.28
CA PRO A 193 2.50 5.93 9.35
C PRO A 193 3.52 4.89 9.83
N SER A 194 4.75 4.95 9.31
CA SER A 194 5.79 4.01 9.72
C SER A 194 6.46 4.42 11.01
N VAL A 195 6.85 3.44 11.82
CA VAL A 195 7.53 3.62 13.09
C VAL A 195 8.89 2.89 13.11
N PRO A 196 9.79 3.20 14.07
CA PRO A 196 11.00 2.43 14.29
C PRO A 196 10.73 0.95 14.55
N GLY A 197 11.60 0.08 14.04
CA GLY A 197 11.37 -1.38 14.04
C GLY A 197 11.41 -2.07 15.40
N SER A 198 11.85 -1.39 16.46
CA SER A 198 11.78 -1.91 17.84
C SER A 198 10.36 -1.87 18.42
N VAL A 199 9.47 -1.05 17.85
CA VAL A 199 8.09 -0.90 18.35
C VAL A 199 7.32 -2.21 18.16
N HIS A 200 6.61 -2.65 19.21
CA HIS A 200 5.78 -3.85 19.17
C HIS A 200 4.53 -3.63 18.29
N ASP A 201 4.00 -4.70 17.65
CA ASP A 201 2.91 -4.60 16.67
C ASP A 201 1.63 -4.00 17.29
N LEU A 202 1.22 -4.44 18.49
CA LEU A 202 0.09 -3.87 19.20
C LEU A 202 0.33 -2.41 19.63
N THR A 203 1.56 -2.08 19.99
CA THR A 203 1.93 -0.68 20.32
C THR A 203 1.86 0.21 19.07
N LEU A 204 2.31 -0.28 17.93
CA LEU A 204 2.17 0.42 16.64
C LEU A 204 0.71 0.69 16.32
N LEU A 205 -0.16 -0.30 16.47
CA LEU A 205 -1.60 -0.17 16.24
C LEU A 205 -2.19 0.98 17.09
N ARG A 206 -1.87 1.00 18.38
CA ARG A 206 -2.32 2.04 19.31
C ARG A 206 -1.77 3.43 18.98
N GLN A 207 -0.45 3.52 18.68
CA GLN A 207 0.22 4.79 18.38
C GLN A 207 -0.28 5.46 17.09
N CYS A 208 -0.73 4.66 16.12
CA CYS A 208 -1.20 5.17 14.84
C CYS A 208 -2.72 5.38 14.79
N GLY A 209 -3.44 5.15 15.88
CA GLY A 209 -4.90 5.29 15.88
C GLY A 209 -5.59 4.38 14.85
N THR A 210 -5.06 3.17 14.65
CA THR A 210 -5.54 2.30 13.55
C THR A 210 -6.96 1.84 13.74
N LEU A 211 -7.42 1.69 14.99
CA LEU A 211 -8.80 1.23 15.26
C LEU A 211 -9.86 2.27 14.91
N GLU A 212 -9.51 3.53 14.99
CA GLU A 212 -10.36 4.66 14.62
C GLU A 212 -10.56 4.76 13.11
N GLU A 213 -9.62 4.22 12.33
CA GLU A 213 -9.67 4.18 10.87
C GLU A 213 -10.45 2.96 10.34
N ILE A 214 -10.84 2.03 11.21
CA ILE A 214 -11.57 0.82 10.83
C ILE A 214 -13.02 0.94 11.29
N PRO A 215 -14.03 0.81 10.40
CA PRO A 215 -15.44 0.81 10.77
C PRO A 215 -15.74 -0.11 11.95
N SER A 216 -16.49 0.37 12.93
CA SER A 216 -16.73 -0.34 14.21
C SER A 216 -17.52 -1.64 14.04
N ALA A 217 -18.34 -1.75 12.99
CA ALA A 217 -19.12 -2.95 12.67
C ALA A 217 -18.26 -4.14 12.21
N LEU A 218 -17.03 -3.89 11.74
CA LEU A 218 -16.19 -4.94 11.19
C LEU A 218 -15.54 -5.79 12.28
N SER A 219 -15.52 -7.11 12.07
CA SER A 219 -14.71 -8.04 12.86
C SER A 219 -13.21 -7.78 12.59
N LEU A 220 -12.38 -7.95 13.61
CA LEU A 220 -10.93 -7.77 13.51
C LEU A 220 -10.23 -9.13 13.49
N MET A 221 -9.28 -9.29 12.60
CA MET A 221 -8.40 -10.45 12.54
C MET A 221 -6.94 -10.01 12.48
N ALA A 222 -6.08 -10.60 13.31
CA ALA A 222 -4.66 -10.27 13.32
C ALA A 222 -3.79 -11.49 13.69
N ASP A 223 -2.46 -11.31 13.59
CA ASP A 223 -1.52 -12.35 13.99
C ASP A 223 -1.29 -12.38 15.51
N SER A 224 -0.48 -13.32 15.93
CA SER A 224 -0.10 -13.48 17.34
C SER A 224 0.70 -12.31 17.92
N GLY A 225 1.18 -11.38 17.12
CA GLY A 225 1.85 -10.14 17.54
C GLY A 225 0.89 -9.13 18.16
N PHE A 226 -0.41 -9.29 17.91
CA PHE A 226 -1.47 -8.41 18.39
C PHE A 226 -2.23 -8.97 19.62
N GLN A 227 -1.60 -9.86 20.40
CA GLN A 227 -2.21 -10.36 21.63
C GLN A 227 -2.58 -9.22 22.59
N GLY A 228 -3.83 -9.19 23.03
CA GLY A 228 -4.40 -8.10 23.82
C GLY A 228 -5.27 -7.12 23.01
N LEU A 229 -5.38 -7.28 21.68
CA LEU A 229 -6.24 -6.45 20.82
C LEU A 229 -7.70 -6.43 21.29
N HIS A 230 -8.21 -7.54 21.82
CA HIS A 230 -9.56 -7.63 22.39
C HIS A 230 -9.82 -6.65 23.55
N ASN A 231 -8.78 -6.24 24.29
CA ASN A 231 -8.90 -5.22 25.33
C ASN A 231 -9.03 -3.81 24.74
N ASP A 232 -8.47 -3.58 23.54
CA ASP A 232 -8.53 -2.28 22.85
C ASP A 232 -9.81 -2.14 22.03
N ALA A 233 -10.47 -3.26 21.71
CA ALA A 233 -11.69 -3.29 20.91
C ALA A 233 -12.76 -4.22 21.54
N PRO A 234 -13.23 -3.93 22.80
CA PRO A 234 -14.09 -4.85 23.55
C PRO A 234 -15.48 -5.05 22.93
N ALA A 235 -15.96 -4.10 22.14
CA ALA A 235 -17.26 -4.17 21.46
C ALA A 235 -17.20 -4.88 20.08
N ARG A 236 -15.99 -5.29 19.64
CA ARG A 236 -15.80 -5.93 18.31
C ARG A 236 -15.48 -7.41 18.45
N SER A 237 -15.88 -8.21 17.48
CA SER A 237 -15.36 -9.57 17.34
C SER A 237 -13.88 -9.52 16.95
N VAL A 238 -13.02 -10.17 17.73
CA VAL A 238 -11.58 -10.19 17.52
C VAL A 238 -11.06 -11.60 17.41
N ALA A 239 -10.54 -11.99 16.27
CA ALA A 239 -9.98 -13.29 15.98
C ALA A 239 -8.44 -13.25 16.01
N LEU A 240 -7.83 -13.89 17.01
CA LEU A 240 -6.39 -14.02 17.20
C LEU A 240 -6.00 -15.49 17.34
N PRO A 241 -4.81 -15.90 16.86
CA PRO A 241 -4.33 -17.25 17.08
C PRO A 241 -3.94 -17.48 18.54
N TYR A 242 -4.25 -18.66 19.05
CA TYR A 242 -3.78 -19.13 20.35
C TYR A 242 -2.27 -19.29 20.36
N LYS A 243 -1.62 -18.89 21.44
CA LYS A 243 -0.19 -19.11 21.67
C LYS A 243 0.02 -20.32 22.56
N GLY A 244 0.77 -21.31 22.06
CA GLY A 244 1.26 -22.40 22.87
C GLY A 244 2.61 -22.09 23.49
N SER A 245 2.93 -22.76 24.59
CA SER A 245 4.25 -22.78 25.20
C SER A 245 4.71 -24.23 25.43
N LYS A 246 5.97 -24.41 25.82
CA LYS A 246 6.46 -25.75 26.19
C LYS A 246 5.69 -26.34 27.39
N ALA A 247 5.30 -25.49 28.34
CA ALA A 247 4.53 -25.89 29.52
C ALA A 247 3.03 -26.06 29.24
N HIS A 248 2.51 -25.34 28.24
CA HIS A 248 1.08 -25.37 27.86
C HIS A 248 0.99 -25.50 26.34
N PRO A 249 1.10 -26.73 25.79
CA PRO A 249 0.97 -26.96 24.37
C PRO A 249 -0.49 -26.73 23.93
N LEU A 250 -0.66 -26.32 22.67
CA LEU A 250 -2.00 -26.10 22.10
C LEU A 250 -2.81 -27.39 22.06
N THR A 251 -4.09 -27.30 22.41
CA THR A 251 -5.06 -28.41 22.25
C THR A 251 -5.31 -28.66 20.74
N PRO A 252 -5.88 -29.82 20.38
CA PRO A 252 -6.29 -30.11 18.99
C PRO A 252 -7.25 -29.06 18.44
N GLU A 253 -8.23 -28.61 19.22
CA GLU A 253 -9.20 -27.57 18.84
C GLU A 253 -8.52 -26.22 18.59
N GLN A 254 -7.59 -25.80 19.47
CA GLN A 254 -6.81 -24.59 19.29
C GLN A 254 -5.93 -24.65 18.04
N LYS A 255 -5.36 -25.81 17.72
CA LYS A 255 -4.59 -26.01 16.48
C LYS A 255 -5.50 -25.89 15.26
N LEU A 256 -6.70 -26.45 15.30
CA LEU A 256 -7.68 -26.35 14.22
C LEU A 256 -8.13 -24.90 14.02
N HIS A 257 -8.43 -24.19 15.09
CA HIS A 257 -8.75 -22.76 15.06
C HIS A 257 -7.60 -21.94 14.42
N ASN A 258 -6.37 -22.15 14.87
CA ASN A 258 -5.21 -21.45 14.29
C ASN A 258 -5.01 -21.78 12.81
N ALA A 259 -5.25 -23.02 12.40
CA ALA A 259 -5.18 -23.40 10.99
C ALA A 259 -6.27 -22.72 10.15
N HIS A 260 -7.48 -22.59 10.69
CA HIS A 260 -8.56 -21.83 10.03
C HIS A 260 -8.21 -20.37 9.86
N LEU A 261 -7.76 -19.69 10.93
CA LEU A 261 -7.33 -18.28 10.86
C LEU A 261 -6.18 -18.08 9.86
N SER A 262 -5.22 -19.00 9.81
CA SER A 262 -4.10 -18.92 8.86
C SER A 262 -4.57 -18.96 7.41
N ARG A 263 -5.60 -19.75 7.09
CA ARG A 263 -6.17 -19.81 5.72
C ARG A 263 -6.78 -18.48 5.29
N ILE A 264 -7.46 -17.80 6.22
CA ILE A 264 -8.04 -16.48 5.92
C ILE A 264 -6.93 -15.43 5.85
N ARG A 265 -5.97 -15.44 6.78
CA ARG A 265 -4.87 -14.47 6.82
C ARG A 265 -3.89 -14.56 5.65
N ILE A 266 -3.89 -15.65 4.88
CA ILE A 266 -3.06 -15.75 3.67
C ILE A 266 -3.29 -14.57 2.69
N VAL A 267 -4.47 -13.96 2.74
CA VAL A 267 -4.82 -12.81 1.92
C VAL A 267 -3.91 -11.62 2.19
N VAL A 268 -3.69 -11.26 3.47
CA VAL A 268 -2.80 -10.15 3.83
C VAL A 268 -1.34 -10.46 3.52
N GLU A 269 -0.93 -11.71 3.68
CA GLU A 269 0.43 -12.16 3.34
C GLU A 269 0.67 -12.07 1.84
N ASN A 270 -0.30 -12.48 1.01
CA ASN A 270 -0.26 -12.35 -0.45
C ASN A 270 -0.22 -10.88 -0.87
N THR A 271 -1.02 -10.02 -0.24
CA THR A 271 -1.02 -8.57 -0.50
C THR A 271 0.34 -7.95 -0.18
N LEU A 272 0.94 -8.29 0.96
CA LEU A 272 2.30 -7.85 1.31
C LEU A 272 3.36 -8.40 0.35
N ALA A 273 3.23 -9.65 -0.08
CA ALA A 273 4.13 -10.24 -1.08
C ALA A 273 4.04 -9.50 -2.42
N GLU A 274 2.81 -9.15 -2.86
CA GLU A 274 2.60 -8.35 -4.07
C GLU A 274 3.23 -6.95 -3.96
N MET A 275 3.07 -6.27 -2.83
CA MET A 275 3.74 -4.99 -2.57
C MET A 275 5.26 -5.13 -2.63
N LYS A 276 5.83 -6.19 -2.06
CA LYS A 276 7.27 -6.47 -2.06
C LYS A 276 7.84 -6.91 -3.41
N HIS A 277 7.00 -7.17 -4.39
CA HIS A 277 7.46 -7.25 -5.78
C HIS A 277 8.10 -5.94 -6.24
N PHE A 278 7.72 -4.80 -5.67
CA PHE A 278 8.47 -3.55 -5.82
C PHE A 278 9.69 -3.59 -4.91
N ARG A 279 10.87 -3.76 -5.49
CA ARG A 279 12.12 -3.99 -4.74
C ARG A 279 12.45 -2.86 -3.77
N ILE A 280 11.95 -1.66 -4.02
CA ILE A 280 12.09 -0.53 -3.08
C ILE A 280 11.47 -0.84 -1.70
N LEU A 281 10.44 -1.72 -1.61
CA LEU A 281 9.85 -2.19 -0.35
C LEU A 281 10.43 -3.53 0.15
N ALA A 282 11.23 -4.23 -0.66
CA ALA A 282 11.82 -5.53 -0.32
C ALA A 282 13.27 -5.42 0.12
N ASP A 283 14.05 -4.59 -0.56
CA ASP A 283 15.49 -4.41 -0.29
C ASP A 283 15.71 -3.46 0.90
N VAL A 284 16.98 -3.26 1.29
CA VAL A 284 17.34 -2.24 2.28
C VAL A 284 16.98 -0.87 1.76
N PHE A 285 16.15 -0.13 2.49
CA PHE A 285 15.73 1.22 2.09
C PHE A 285 16.88 2.22 2.24
N ARG A 286 17.31 2.83 1.12
CA ARG A 286 18.54 3.65 0.99
C ARG A 286 18.25 5.15 0.82
N HIS A 287 16.99 5.56 0.93
CA HIS A 287 16.59 6.95 0.75
C HIS A 287 16.24 7.60 2.09
N PRO A 288 16.11 8.94 2.13
CA PRO A 288 15.61 9.63 3.33
C PRO A 288 14.29 9.01 3.80
N LEU A 289 14.19 8.74 5.10
CA LEU A 289 13.00 8.10 5.69
C LEU A 289 11.72 8.93 5.53
N THR A 290 11.86 10.23 5.26
CA THR A 290 10.73 11.13 4.93
C THR A 290 9.99 10.75 3.65
N LEU A 291 10.62 9.98 2.76
CA LEU A 291 10.01 9.46 1.53
C LEU A 291 9.34 8.09 1.73
N TYR A 292 9.62 7.43 2.84
CA TYR A 292 9.24 6.04 3.05
C TYR A 292 7.72 5.85 2.99
N ASP A 293 6.98 6.60 3.79
CA ASP A 293 5.52 6.47 3.91
C ASP A 293 4.82 6.80 2.58
N GLY A 294 5.29 7.83 1.89
CA GLY A 294 4.74 8.20 0.57
C GLY A 294 4.95 7.12 -0.49
N ILE A 295 6.12 6.49 -0.51
CA ILE A 295 6.42 5.38 -1.41
C ILE A 295 5.55 4.16 -1.06
N PHE A 296 5.42 3.86 0.23
CA PHE A 296 4.62 2.73 0.70
C PHE A 296 3.15 2.87 0.29
N VAL A 297 2.56 4.04 0.51
CA VAL A 297 1.17 4.36 0.13
C VAL A 297 0.98 4.34 -1.40
N SER A 298 1.96 4.85 -2.17
CA SER A 298 1.90 4.79 -3.64
C SER A 298 1.80 3.35 -4.15
N ILE A 299 2.61 2.45 -3.59
CA ILE A 299 2.61 1.04 -3.98
C ILE A 299 1.35 0.33 -3.48
N ALA A 300 0.87 0.67 -2.29
CA ALA A 300 -0.41 0.19 -1.77
C ALA A 300 -1.56 0.53 -2.73
N GLY A 301 -1.60 1.75 -3.27
CA GLY A 301 -2.57 2.15 -4.29
C GLY A 301 -2.51 1.31 -5.56
N PHE A 302 -1.32 0.95 -6.05
CA PHE A 302 -1.18 0.07 -7.24
C PHE A 302 -1.74 -1.33 -6.98
N VAL A 303 -1.44 -1.89 -5.80
CA VAL A 303 -1.91 -3.23 -5.42
C VAL A 303 -3.41 -3.25 -5.19
N THR A 304 -3.97 -2.20 -4.58
CA THR A 304 -5.42 -2.05 -4.38
C THR A 304 -6.16 -1.97 -5.73
N ARG A 305 -5.72 -1.13 -6.66
CA ARG A 305 -6.32 -1.04 -8.01
C ARG A 305 -6.33 -2.39 -8.73
N ARG A 306 -5.26 -3.17 -8.56
CA ARG A 306 -5.19 -4.50 -9.15
C ARG A 306 -6.14 -5.49 -8.47
N ALA A 307 -6.37 -5.37 -7.16
CA ALA A 307 -7.39 -6.15 -6.48
C ALA A 307 -8.79 -5.79 -6.99
N ASP A 308 -9.08 -4.50 -7.19
CA ASP A 308 -10.34 -4.02 -7.78
C ASP A 308 -10.57 -4.56 -9.19
N GLN A 309 -9.55 -4.55 -10.04
CA GLN A 309 -9.63 -5.09 -11.39
C GLN A 309 -9.93 -6.60 -11.39
N ARG A 310 -9.24 -7.36 -10.53
CA ARG A 310 -9.51 -8.81 -10.37
C ARG A 310 -10.96 -9.09 -9.97
N LEU A 311 -11.51 -8.28 -9.06
CA LEU A 311 -12.90 -8.40 -8.63
C LEU A 311 -13.87 -8.06 -9.77
N ALA A 312 -13.60 -7.01 -10.54
CA ALA A 312 -14.40 -6.63 -11.70
C ALA A 312 -14.39 -7.73 -12.78
N ASP A 313 -13.23 -8.29 -13.08
CA ASP A 313 -13.07 -9.38 -14.05
C ASP A 313 -13.84 -10.65 -13.60
N GLN A 314 -13.79 -10.98 -12.31
CA GLN A 314 -14.54 -12.12 -11.74
C GLN A 314 -16.05 -11.93 -11.86
N ARG A 315 -16.57 -10.72 -11.60
CA ARG A 315 -18.00 -10.41 -11.77
C ARG A 315 -18.45 -10.54 -13.22
N GLN A 316 -17.67 -10.03 -14.16
CA GLN A 316 -17.97 -10.16 -15.58
C GLN A 316 -17.97 -11.61 -16.05
N ALA A 317 -17.10 -12.45 -15.47
CA ALA A 317 -17.05 -13.88 -15.80
C ALA A 317 -18.27 -14.66 -15.26
N VAL A 318 -18.84 -14.24 -14.12
CA VAL A 318 -20.03 -14.87 -13.49
C VAL A 318 -21.32 -14.39 -14.14
N PHE A 319 -21.39 -13.12 -14.55
CA PHE A 319 -22.54 -12.52 -15.24
C PHE A 319 -22.08 -11.96 -16.59
N PRO A 320 -21.91 -12.81 -17.62
CA PRO A 320 -21.63 -12.32 -18.96
C PRO A 320 -22.85 -11.49 -19.40
N LEU A 321 -22.62 -10.20 -19.68
CA LEU A 321 -23.63 -9.33 -20.26
C LEU A 321 -24.21 -10.05 -21.48
N ALA A 322 -25.52 -10.35 -21.44
CA ALA A 322 -26.23 -10.90 -22.58
C ALA A 322 -26.05 -9.90 -23.74
N ALA A 323 -25.38 -10.35 -24.80
CA ALA A 323 -25.17 -9.60 -26.03
C ALA A 323 -26.45 -9.48 -26.83
#